data_7a33b604f5fd91358edd871989741477
#
_entry.id   7a33b604f5fd91358edd871989741477
#
_cell.length_a   1.000
_cell.length_b   1.000
_cell.length_c   1.000
_cell.angle_alpha   90.00
_cell.angle_beta   90.00
_cell.angle_gamma   90.00
#
_symmetry.space_group_name_H-M   'P 1'
#
loop_
_entity.id
_entity.type
_entity.pdbx_description
1 polymer ?
#
loop_
_entity_poly.entity_id
_entity_poly.type
_entity_poly.pdbx_seq_one_letter_code
_entity_poly.pdbx_strand_id
1 'polypeptide(L)'
;MRELVLLRGLPASGKSSFVEEHGLGAYTLSLDDFRIKVNSVELTRDGGYTISQVTNTLVYKQFMSVLAARMGLGEFTVVDACHVNRKSVKQVLELAEKYNYHVSTVNLNISVEESKRRNSVREEYKRVPDAVIDRMASRWEDDLLLPEIKREDFADFLRLSVDELKGKYRGVVIIGDIHSSVYPLRKVIKQFDDRFLYVFVGDYFDRGDSPVETFNLVEELSRKENVVMLLGNHEHHMRDYLLGEFDSIPRQARGTYKAFKEAGISESRIRAFYDRLRDYYAFKVFGQKYFVCHAGVPFIPERAKLISTRQLTGGL
;
A
#
# COMPACT_ATOMS: atom_id res chain seq x y z
N MET A 1 -4.65 5.30 0.85
CA MET A 1 -4.82 3.99 0.18
C MET A 1 -3.43 3.47 -0.11
N ARG A 2 -3.11 2.28 0.40
CA ARG A 2 -1.78 1.67 0.32
C ARG A 2 -1.61 1.00 -1.03
N GLU A 3 -0.57 1.38 -1.77
CA GLU A 3 -0.36 0.97 -3.15
C GLU A 3 0.93 0.16 -3.29
N LEU A 4 0.84 -0.94 -4.00
CA LEU A 4 1.94 -1.77 -4.47
C LEU A 4 1.93 -1.81 -5.98
N VAL A 5 3.01 -1.40 -6.61
CA VAL A 5 3.13 -1.41 -8.08
C VAL A 5 4.12 -2.49 -8.50
N LEU A 6 3.69 -3.41 -9.34
CA LEU A 6 4.54 -4.44 -9.94
C LEU A 6 4.98 -3.99 -11.32
N LEU A 7 6.28 -3.76 -11.52
CA LEU A 7 6.82 -3.54 -12.86
C LEU A 7 6.94 -4.88 -13.58
N ARG A 8 6.39 -4.96 -14.78
CA ARG A 8 6.41 -6.16 -15.61
C ARG A 8 7.19 -5.89 -16.90
N GLY A 9 7.97 -6.83 -17.33
CA GLY A 9 8.71 -6.75 -18.58
C GLY A 9 9.90 -7.72 -18.62
N LEU A 10 10.27 -8.12 -19.83
CA LEU A 10 11.46 -8.94 -20.06
C LEU A 10 12.72 -8.24 -19.55
N PRO A 11 13.85 -8.94 -19.41
CA PRO A 11 15.12 -8.29 -19.15
C PRO A 11 15.40 -7.14 -20.12
N ALA A 12 16.00 -6.05 -19.65
CA ALA A 12 16.26 -4.84 -20.42
C ALA A 12 15.04 -4.13 -21.04
N SER A 13 13.81 -4.37 -20.55
CA SER A 13 12.58 -3.69 -21.02
C SER A 13 12.48 -2.22 -20.60
N GLY A 14 13.41 -1.72 -19.75
CA GLY A 14 13.40 -0.34 -19.28
C GLY A 14 12.78 -0.14 -17.89
N LYS A 15 12.61 -1.20 -17.08
CA LYS A 15 12.06 -1.10 -15.71
C LYS A 15 12.88 -0.14 -14.82
N SER A 16 14.19 -0.28 -14.80
CA SER A 16 15.05 0.60 -14.01
C SER A 16 15.01 2.06 -14.50
N SER A 17 14.97 2.27 -15.83
CA SER A 17 14.81 3.61 -16.41
C SER A 17 13.46 4.24 -16.03
N PHE A 18 12.40 3.45 -15.97
CA PHE A 18 11.08 3.91 -15.49
C PHE A 18 11.13 4.34 -14.02
N VAL A 19 11.83 3.59 -13.17
CA VAL A 19 12.04 3.95 -11.75
C VAL A 19 12.79 5.29 -11.63
N GLU A 20 13.84 5.49 -12.43
CA GLU A 20 14.64 6.73 -12.47
C GLU A 20 13.80 7.91 -13.00
N GLU A 21 13.09 7.73 -14.11
CA GLU A 21 12.23 8.75 -14.74
C GLU A 21 11.22 9.34 -13.77
N HIS A 22 10.65 8.50 -12.89
CA HIS A 22 9.65 8.92 -11.92
C HIS A 22 10.21 9.23 -10.52
N GLY A 23 11.53 9.14 -10.31
CA GLY A 23 12.18 9.40 -9.03
C GLY A 23 11.80 8.41 -7.93
N LEU A 24 11.61 7.12 -8.30
CA LEU A 24 11.08 6.08 -7.40
C LEU A 24 12.15 5.20 -6.76
N GLY A 25 13.44 5.54 -6.88
CA GLY A 25 14.52 4.69 -6.37
C GLY A 25 14.35 4.30 -4.90
N ALA A 26 14.02 5.26 -4.03
CA ALA A 26 13.79 5.03 -2.60
C ALA A 26 12.53 4.17 -2.30
N TYR A 27 11.61 4.09 -3.23
CA TYR A 27 10.35 3.34 -3.10
C TYR A 27 10.41 1.96 -3.77
N THR A 28 11.52 1.61 -4.42
CA THR A 28 11.64 0.40 -5.23
C THR A 28 12.41 -0.70 -4.49
N LEU A 29 11.87 -1.91 -4.57
CA LEU A 29 12.56 -3.14 -4.18
C LEU A 29 12.86 -3.94 -5.47
N SER A 30 14.16 -4.10 -5.78
CA SER A 30 14.64 -4.86 -6.92
C SER A 30 15.19 -6.22 -6.47
N LEU A 31 14.72 -7.31 -7.07
CA LEU A 31 15.26 -8.65 -6.78
C LEU A 31 16.73 -8.79 -7.18
N ASP A 32 17.18 -8.09 -8.23
CA ASP A 32 18.57 -8.12 -8.65
C ASP A 32 19.48 -7.41 -7.64
N ASP A 33 19.02 -6.30 -7.06
CA ASP A 33 19.74 -5.62 -5.98
C ASP A 33 19.87 -6.51 -4.73
N PHE A 34 18.82 -7.25 -4.37
CA PHE A 34 18.90 -8.22 -3.27
C PHE A 34 19.89 -9.34 -3.58
N ARG A 35 19.94 -9.84 -4.81
CA ARG A 35 20.92 -10.85 -5.22
C ARG A 35 22.35 -10.34 -5.04
N ILE A 36 22.65 -9.13 -5.52
CA ILE A 36 23.97 -8.51 -5.40
C ILE A 36 24.36 -8.26 -3.94
N LYS A 37 23.40 -7.84 -3.10
CA LYS A 37 23.65 -7.63 -1.66
C LYS A 37 23.92 -8.92 -0.90
N VAL A 38 23.36 -10.04 -1.32
CA VAL A 38 23.54 -11.35 -0.66
C VAL A 38 24.82 -12.06 -1.13
N ASN A 39 25.10 -12.06 -2.43
CA ASN A 39 26.15 -12.89 -3.01
C ASN A 39 27.29 -12.13 -3.71
N SER A 40 27.18 -10.80 -3.86
CA SER A 40 28.02 -10.05 -4.81
C SER A 40 27.85 -10.56 -6.25
N VAL A 41 28.77 -10.23 -7.14
CA VAL A 41 28.85 -10.78 -8.48
C VAL A 41 29.79 -12.00 -8.49
N GLU A 42 29.51 -12.99 -9.33
CA GLU A 42 30.29 -14.20 -9.48
C GLU A 42 31.08 -14.19 -10.77
N LEU A 43 32.31 -14.73 -10.72
CA LEU A 43 33.15 -14.93 -11.89
C LEU A 43 32.59 -16.14 -12.69
N THR A 44 32.37 -15.96 -13.97
CA THR A 44 31.97 -17.02 -14.89
C THR A 44 33.18 -17.79 -15.45
N ARG A 45 32.93 -19.00 -16.00
CA ARG A 45 34.03 -19.84 -16.53
C ARG A 45 34.78 -19.24 -17.73
N ASP A 46 34.12 -18.33 -18.44
CA ASP A 46 34.64 -17.58 -19.59
C ASP A 46 35.33 -16.26 -19.18
N GLY A 47 35.49 -16.02 -17.87
CA GLY A 47 36.18 -14.87 -17.31
C GLY A 47 35.37 -13.62 -17.13
N GLY A 48 34.06 -13.66 -17.42
CA GLY A 48 33.12 -12.58 -17.20
C GLY A 48 32.52 -12.59 -15.80
N TYR A 49 31.52 -11.71 -15.56
CA TYR A 49 30.80 -11.60 -14.29
C TYR A 49 29.30 -11.77 -14.47
N THR A 50 28.63 -12.36 -13.49
CA THR A 50 27.18 -12.54 -13.47
C THR A 50 26.58 -12.36 -12.07
N ILE A 51 25.27 -12.08 -12.00
CA ILE A 51 24.52 -12.08 -10.74
C ILE A 51 24.23 -13.54 -10.35
N SER A 52 24.71 -13.93 -9.18
CA SER A 52 24.52 -15.30 -8.67
C SER A 52 23.03 -15.68 -8.53
N GLN A 53 22.73 -16.90 -8.92
CA GLN A 53 21.41 -17.51 -8.74
C GLN A 53 21.40 -18.60 -7.66
N VAL A 54 22.53 -18.92 -7.03
CA VAL A 54 22.72 -20.05 -6.12
C VAL A 54 21.86 -19.89 -4.86
N THR A 55 21.72 -18.69 -4.34
CA THR A 55 20.99 -18.41 -3.09
C THR A 55 19.60 -17.81 -3.33
N ASN A 56 18.98 -18.04 -4.48
CA ASN A 56 17.68 -17.44 -4.81
C ASN A 56 16.63 -17.59 -3.71
N THR A 57 16.56 -18.75 -3.03
CA THR A 57 15.61 -18.97 -1.92
C THR A 57 15.86 -18.04 -0.75
N LEU A 58 17.13 -17.82 -0.36
CA LEU A 58 17.49 -16.88 0.70
C LEU A 58 17.20 -15.45 0.28
N VAL A 59 17.59 -15.06 -0.93
CA VAL A 59 17.30 -13.74 -1.51
C VAL A 59 15.82 -13.44 -1.48
N TYR A 60 15.00 -14.37 -1.94
CA TYR A 60 13.56 -14.20 -1.99
C TYR A 60 12.95 -14.10 -0.58
N LYS A 61 13.43 -14.88 0.38
CA LYS A 61 13.01 -14.79 1.79
C LYS A 61 13.30 -13.41 2.38
N GLN A 62 14.51 -12.87 2.14
CA GLN A 62 14.87 -11.54 2.61
C GLN A 62 14.05 -10.45 1.91
N PHE A 63 13.87 -10.55 0.59
CA PHE A 63 13.00 -9.65 -0.17
C PHE A 63 11.59 -9.60 0.42
N MET A 64 10.96 -10.76 0.65
CA MET A 64 9.62 -10.84 1.23
C MET A 64 9.55 -10.28 2.65
N SER A 65 10.61 -10.47 3.46
CA SER A 65 10.69 -9.88 4.81
C SER A 65 10.74 -8.36 4.77
N VAL A 66 11.54 -7.77 3.87
CA VAL A 66 11.60 -6.30 3.70
C VAL A 66 10.29 -5.77 3.13
N LEU A 67 9.69 -6.47 2.17
CA LEU A 67 8.38 -6.10 1.63
C LEU A 67 7.30 -6.10 2.71
N ALA A 68 7.25 -7.13 3.57
CA ALA A 68 6.34 -7.19 4.71
C ALA A 68 6.55 -6.03 5.70
N ALA A 69 7.80 -5.71 6.01
CA ALA A 69 8.13 -4.58 6.89
C ALA A 69 7.64 -3.23 6.32
N ARG A 70 7.87 -3.00 5.01
CA ARG A 70 7.37 -1.80 4.32
C ARG A 70 5.84 -1.74 4.33
N MET A 71 5.18 -2.87 4.05
CA MET A 71 3.72 -2.95 4.11
C MET A 71 3.18 -2.70 5.52
N GLY A 72 3.88 -3.17 6.56
CA GLY A 72 3.55 -2.88 7.96
C GLY A 72 3.61 -1.38 8.31
N LEU A 73 4.46 -0.61 7.62
CA LEU A 73 4.54 0.84 7.76
C LEU A 73 3.58 1.61 6.85
N GLY A 74 2.89 0.91 5.93
CA GLY A 74 2.02 1.52 4.93
C GLY A 74 2.81 2.29 3.85
N GLU A 75 4.01 1.81 3.49
CA GLU A 75 4.88 2.44 2.49
C GLU A 75 4.38 2.17 1.07
N PHE A 76 4.32 3.20 0.22
CA PHE A 76 4.24 3.00 -1.22
C PHE A 76 5.44 2.18 -1.68
N THR A 77 5.20 1.14 -2.46
CA THR A 77 6.29 0.26 -2.88
C THR A 77 6.14 -0.14 -4.35
N VAL A 78 7.26 -0.05 -5.06
CA VAL A 78 7.42 -0.59 -6.41
C VAL A 78 8.26 -1.86 -6.33
N VAL A 79 7.82 -2.93 -6.96
CA VAL A 79 8.60 -4.17 -7.09
C VAL A 79 9.15 -4.28 -8.51
N ASP A 80 10.47 -4.19 -8.64
CA ASP A 80 11.19 -4.38 -9.90
C ASP A 80 11.59 -5.84 -10.05
N ALA A 81 10.81 -6.58 -10.83
CA ALA A 81 11.11 -7.93 -11.28
C ALA A 81 10.39 -8.20 -12.61
N CYS A 82 10.69 -9.34 -13.27
CA CYS A 82 10.08 -9.63 -14.57
C CYS A 82 8.58 -9.92 -14.48
N HIS A 83 8.10 -10.54 -13.41
CA HIS A 83 6.68 -10.85 -13.17
C HIS A 83 5.96 -11.48 -14.37
N VAL A 84 6.57 -12.53 -14.93
CA VAL A 84 6.15 -13.11 -16.21
C VAL A 84 4.79 -13.79 -16.19
N ASN A 85 4.33 -14.28 -15.02
CA ASN A 85 3.06 -14.98 -14.87
C ASN A 85 2.51 -14.89 -13.44
N ARG A 86 1.27 -15.37 -13.23
CA ARG A 86 0.59 -15.38 -11.91
C ARG A 86 1.37 -16.12 -10.84
N LYS A 87 2.05 -17.23 -11.20
CA LYS A 87 2.87 -17.97 -10.22
C LYS A 87 3.99 -17.12 -9.65
N SER A 88 4.60 -16.25 -10.46
CA SER A 88 5.71 -15.37 -10.06
C SER A 88 5.29 -14.25 -9.11
N VAL A 89 4.01 -13.89 -9.05
CA VAL A 89 3.49 -12.81 -8.18
C VAL A 89 2.67 -13.33 -7.01
N LYS A 90 2.33 -14.64 -6.97
CA LYS A 90 1.40 -15.22 -6.01
C LYS A 90 1.69 -14.82 -4.55
N GLN A 91 2.91 -15.03 -4.07
CA GLN A 91 3.28 -14.75 -2.68
C GLN A 91 3.26 -13.23 -2.37
N VAL A 92 3.58 -12.40 -3.35
CA VAL A 92 3.48 -10.94 -3.22
C VAL A 92 2.02 -10.52 -3.08
N LEU A 93 1.11 -11.13 -3.85
CA LEU A 93 -0.33 -10.87 -3.77
C LEU A 93 -0.93 -11.33 -2.44
N GLU A 94 -0.58 -12.53 -1.97
CA GLU A 94 -0.99 -13.05 -0.66
C GLU A 94 -0.54 -12.10 0.48
N LEU A 95 0.68 -11.57 0.39
CA LEU A 95 1.18 -10.60 1.36
C LEU A 95 0.45 -9.25 1.25
N ALA A 96 0.19 -8.77 0.04
CA ALA A 96 -0.53 -7.52 -0.21
C ALA A 96 -1.97 -7.58 0.34
N GLU A 97 -2.67 -8.71 0.14
CA GLU A 97 -3.99 -8.96 0.71
C GLU A 97 -3.96 -8.93 2.24
N LYS A 98 -2.95 -9.61 2.84
CA LYS A 98 -2.76 -9.63 4.29
C LYS A 98 -2.65 -8.23 4.90
N TYR A 99 -1.95 -7.30 4.22
CA TYR A 99 -1.72 -5.93 4.68
C TYR A 99 -2.71 -4.90 4.08
N ASN A 100 -3.72 -5.35 3.35
CA ASN A 100 -4.71 -4.51 2.67
C ASN A 100 -4.08 -3.47 1.73
N TYR A 101 -3.26 -3.97 0.78
CA TYR A 101 -2.66 -3.19 -0.29
C TYR A 101 -3.42 -3.36 -1.60
N HIS A 102 -3.65 -2.27 -2.31
CA HIS A 102 -4.01 -2.32 -3.71
C HIS A 102 -2.79 -2.65 -4.55
N VAL A 103 -2.94 -3.62 -5.43
CA VAL A 103 -1.85 -4.05 -6.31
C VAL A 103 -2.21 -3.69 -7.74
N SER A 104 -1.31 -2.96 -8.39
CA SER A 104 -1.41 -2.61 -9.80
C SER A 104 -0.15 -3.00 -10.54
N THR A 105 -0.24 -3.13 -11.85
CA THR A 105 0.91 -3.43 -12.71
C THR A 105 1.25 -2.25 -13.61
N VAL A 106 2.53 -2.12 -13.97
CA VAL A 106 2.98 -1.31 -15.11
C VAL A 106 3.70 -2.26 -16.07
N ASN A 107 3.12 -2.45 -17.26
CA ASN A 107 3.65 -3.32 -18.28
C ASN A 107 4.64 -2.55 -19.20
N LEU A 108 5.90 -2.97 -19.20
CA LEU A 108 6.96 -2.40 -20.02
C LEU A 108 7.29 -3.42 -21.13
N ASN A 109 6.35 -3.53 -22.08
CA ASN A 109 6.40 -4.54 -23.13
C ASN A 109 7.38 -4.14 -24.23
N ILE A 110 8.28 -5.05 -24.58
CA ILE A 110 9.16 -4.99 -25.76
C ILE A 110 9.20 -6.37 -26.42
N SER A 111 9.59 -6.43 -27.69
CA SER A 111 9.77 -7.73 -28.35
C SER A 111 10.95 -8.50 -27.75
N VAL A 112 10.98 -9.80 -27.96
CA VAL A 112 12.08 -10.67 -27.49
C VAL A 112 13.41 -10.25 -28.14
N GLU A 113 13.38 -9.92 -29.43
CA GLU A 113 14.53 -9.45 -30.20
C GLU A 113 15.09 -8.15 -29.63
N GLU A 114 14.20 -7.19 -29.31
CA GLU A 114 14.60 -5.91 -28.71
C GLU A 114 15.12 -6.09 -27.27
N SER A 115 14.54 -7.01 -26.52
CA SER A 115 15.05 -7.40 -25.19
C SER A 115 16.49 -7.92 -25.29
N LYS A 116 16.75 -8.87 -26.20
CA LYS A 116 18.08 -9.41 -26.43
C LYS A 116 19.07 -8.35 -26.90
N ARG A 117 18.67 -7.51 -27.86
CA ARG A 117 19.50 -6.40 -28.36
C ARG A 117 19.90 -5.43 -27.25
N ARG A 118 18.94 -4.99 -26.43
CA ARG A 118 19.23 -4.10 -25.30
C ARG A 118 20.06 -4.80 -24.22
N ASN A 119 19.78 -6.06 -23.97
CA ASN A 119 20.50 -6.87 -23.00
C ASN A 119 22.00 -7.04 -23.35
N SER A 120 22.33 -7.17 -24.65
CA SER A 120 23.73 -7.35 -25.10
C SER A 120 24.64 -6.13 -24.84
N VAL A 121 24.08 -4.94 -24.68
CA VAL A 121 24.82 -3.69 -24.40
C VAL A 121 24.80 -3.28 -22.93
N ARG A 122 24.18 -4.08 -22.04
CA ARG A 122 24.20 -3.82 -20.59
C ARG A 122 25.58 -4.10 -19.99
N GLU A 123 25.80 -3.61 -18.77
CA GLU A 123 26.91 -4.04 -17.92
C GLU A 123 26.95 -5.57 -17.85
N GLU A 124 28.14 -6.14 -17.99
CA GLU A 124 28.33 -7.58 -18.17
C GLU A 124 27.58 -8.41 -17.13
N TYR A 125 27.74 -8.09 -15.84
CA TYR A 125 27.11 -8.84 -14.75
C TYR A 125 25.59 -8.76 -14.70
N LYS A 126 24.99 -7.79 -15.41
CA LYS A 126 23.53 -7.63 -15.55
C LYS A 126 22.99 -8.33 -16.79
N ARG A 127 23.84 -8.89 -17.65
CA ARG A 127 23.40 -9.57 -18.86
C ARG A 127 22.75 -10.90 -18.52
N VAL A 128 21.62 -11.16 -19.13
CA VAL A 128 20.88 -12.40 -19.00
C VAL A 128 21.12 -13.25 -20.25
N PRO A 129 21.45 -14.54 -20.15
CA PRO A 129 21.59 -15.39 -21.34
C PRO A 129 20.33 -15.40 -22.19
N ASP A 130 20.48 -15.37 -23.53
CA ASP A 130 19.37 -15.33 -24.47
C ASP A 130 18.35 -16.45 -24.26
N ALA A 131 18.84 -17.67 -24.00
CA ALA A 131 17.97 -18.82 -23.69
C ALA A 131 17.10 -18.61 -22.44
N VAL A 132 17.54 -17.77 -21.48
CA VAL A 132 16.74 -17.40 -20.30
C VAL A 132 15.67 -16.39 -20.69
N ILE A 133 16.00 -15.43 -21.57
CA ILE A 133 15.02 -14.47 -22.11
C ILE A 133 13.93 -15.21 -22.88
N ASP A 134 14.30 -16.15 -23.77
CA ASP A 134 13.37 -16.99 -24.52
C ASP A 134 12.43 -17.79 -23.59
N ARG A 135 12.99 -18.40 -22.53
CA ARG A 135 12.21 -19.14 -21.53
C ARG A 135 11.28 -18.22 -20.73
N MET A 136 11.67 -16.98 -20.44
CA MET A 136 10.79 -16.01 -19.79
C MET A 136 9.67 -15.61 -20.72
N ALA A 137 9.97 -15.32 -21.98
CA ALA A 137 8.98 -14.99 -23.00
C ALA A 137 7.96 -16.11 -23.24
N SER A 138 8.42 -17.39 -23.30
CA SER A 138 7.53 -18.55 -23.46
C SER A 138 6.59 -18.81 -22.28
N ARG A 139 6.86 -18.20 -21.12
CA ARG A 139 6.04 -18.29 -19.90
C ARG A 139 5.24 -17.01 -19.62
N TRP A 140 5.30 -16.06 -20.54
CA TRP A 140 4.62 -14.79 -20.37
C TRP A 140 3.11 -14.99 -20.42
N GLU A 141 2.42 -14.50 -19.40
CA GLU A 141 0.96 -14.38 -19.37
C GLU A 141 0.60 -12.91 -19.63
N ASP A 142 -0.20 -12.63 -20.65
CA ASP A 142 -0.54 -11.25 -21.04
C ASP A 142 -1.33 -10.54 -19.93
N ASP A 143 -2.23 -11.26 -19.27
CA ASP A 143 -3.06 -10.71 -18.21
C ASP A 143 -2.84 -11.46 -16.87
N LEU A 144 -2.41 -10.71 -15.85
CA LEU A 144 -2.34 -11.20 -14.46
C LEU A 144 -3.67 -11.06 -13.70
N LEU A 145 -4.72 -10.53 -14.33
CA LEU A 145 -5.99 -10.13 -13.70
C LEU A 145 -5.78 -9.09 -12.59
N LEU A 146 -4.83 -8.19 -12.79
CA LEU A 146 -4.55 -7.05 -11.91
C LEU A 146 -4.81 -5.75 -12.69
N PRO A 147 -5.24 -4.68 -12.00
CA PRO A 147 -5.34 -3.35 -12.60
C PRO A 147 -4.01 -2.94 -13.24
N GLU A 148 -4.06 -2.47 -14.47
CA GLU A 148 -2.89 -1.93 -15.17
C GLU A 148 -2.91 -0.40 -15.13
N ILE A 149 -1.78 0.18 -14.75
CA ILE A 149 -1.49 1.59 -14.90
C ILE A 149 -0.65 1.73 -16.16
N LYS A 150 -1.17 2.42 -17.16
CA LYS A 150 -0.39 2.68 -18.36
C LYS A 150 0.82 3.54 -18.03
N ARG A 151 1.92 3.32 -18.74
CA ARG A 151 3.17 4.05 -18.50
C ARG A 151 2.97 5.56 -18.56
N GLU A 152 2.24 6.04 -19.58
CA GLU A 152 1.95 7.45 -19.79
C GLU A 152 1.09 8.08 -18.70
N ASP A 153 0.23 7.29 -18.03
CA ASP A 153 -0.69 7.74 -16.99
C ASP A 153 -0.07 7.67 -15.58
N PHE A 154 1.13 7.11 -15.45
CA PHE A 154 1.73 6.83 -14.14
C PHE A 154 2.03 8.09 -13.32
N ALA A 155 2.46 9.16 -13.98
CA ALA A 155 2.68 10.45 -13.30
C ALA A 155 1.37 10.99 -12.72
N ASP A 156 0.26 10.86 -13.43
CA ASP A 156 -1.08 11.26 -12.96
C ASP A 156 -1.60 10.32 -11.86
N PHE A 157 -1.30 9.02 -11.95
CA PHE A 157 -1.60 8.06 -10.88
C PHE A 157 -0.96 8.47 -9.54
N LEU A 158 0.26 9.02 -9.54
CA LEU A 158 0.92 9.49 -8.32
C LEU A 158 0.37 10.81 -7.78
N ARG A 159 -0.30 11.61 -8.62
CA ARG A 159 -0.85 12.91 -8.19
C ARG A 159 -1.93 12.76 -7.14
N LEU A 160 -2.02 13.74 -6.27
CA LEU A 160 -3.10 13.84 -5.29
C LEU A 160 -4.44 13.98 -5.99
N SER A 161 -5.31 12.99 -5.80
CA SER A 161 -6.73 13.11 -6.18
C SER A 161 -7.47 13.98 -5.18
N VAL A 162 -8.20 14.97 -5.66
CA VAL A 162 -8.94 15.94 -4.84
C VAL A 162 -10.41 15.91 -5.23
N ASP A 163 -11.29 15.56 -4.31
CA ASP A 163 -12.74 15.52 -4.53
C ASP A 163 -13.31 16.95 -4.61
N GLU A 164 -14.04 17.27 -5.66
CA GLU A 164 -14.75 18.56 -5.78
C GLU A 164 -16.11 18.47 -5.07
N LEU A 165 -16.27 19.21 -3.97
CA LEU A 165 -17.47 19.15 -3.13
C LEU A 165 -18.49 20.27 -3.43
N LYS A 166 -18.21 21.13 -4.43
CA LYS A 166 -19.08 22.26 -4.78
C LYS A 166 -20.50 21.78 -5.14
N GLY A 167 -21.47 22.28 -4.42
CA GLY A 167 -22.90 21.96 -4.64
C GLY A 167 -23.34 20.59 -4.11
N LYS A 168 -22.42 19.72 -3.66
CA LYS A 168 -22.75 18.42 -3.09
C LYS A 168 -23.10 18.51 -1.60
N TYR A 169 -22.34 19.33 -0.85
CA TYR A 169 -22.53 19.54 0.57
C TYR A 169 -22.54 21.01 0.93
N ARG A 170 -23.26 21.39 2.01
CA ARG A 170 -23.26 22.73 2.58
C ARG A 170 -21.97 23.06 3.33
N GLY A 171 -21.27 22.03 3.82
CA GLY A 171 -20.02 22.17 4.56
C GLY A 171 -19.43 20.81 4.93
N VAL A 172 -18.28 20.87 5.58
CA VAL A 172 -17.55 19.70 6.07
C VAL A 172 -17.40 19.81 7.59
N VAL A 173 -17.74 18.75 8.30
CA VAL A 173 -17.54 18.62 9.74
C VAL A 173 -16.41 17.62 9.98
N ILE A 174 -15.35 18.06 10.66
CA ILE A 174 -14.20 17.19 11.00
C ILE A 174 -14.34 16.79 12.46
N ILE A 175 -14.26 15.48 12.72
CA ILE A 175 -14.44 14.87 14.04
C ILE A 175 -13.12 14.20 14.43
N GLY A 176 -12.54 14.65 15.54
CA GLY A 176 -11.31 14.12 16.12
C GLY A 176 -11.47 12.76 16.80
N ASP A 177 -10.50 12.43 17.62
CA ASP A 177 -10.37 11.17 18.35
C ASP A 177 -11.64 10.82 19.15
N ILE A 178 -12.04 9.56 19.08
CA ILE A 178 -13.23 9.03 19.78
C ILE A 178 -12.81 8.22 21.01
N HIS A 179 -11.77 7.39 20.87
CA HIS A 179 -11.21 6.56 21.94
C HIS A 179 -12.28 5.82 22.77
N SER A 180 -13.16 5.07 22.11
CA SER A 180 -14.23 4.30 22.79
C SER A 180 -15.17 5.14 23.68
N SER A 181 -15.24 6.47 23.44
CA SER A 181 -16.11 7.39 24.18
C SER A 181 -17.48 7.52 23.52
N VAL A 182 -18.36 6.57 23.78
CA VAL A 182 -19.65 6.43 23.08
C VAL A 182 -20.62 7.58 23.35
N TYR A 183 -20.61 8.17 24.51
CA TYR A 183 -21.57 9.23 24.87
C TYR A 183 -21.38 10.53 24.07
N PRO A 184 -20.18 11.10 23.94
CA PRO A 184 -19.94 12.20 23.02
C PRO A 184 -20.27 11.86 21.57
N LEU A 185 -19.87 10.66 21.11
CA LEU A 185 -20.17 10.20 19.76
C LEU A 185 -21.67 10.20 19.46
N ARG A 186 -22.49 9.67 20.35
CA ARG A 186 -23.95 9.69 20.21
C ARG A 186 -24.54 11.10 20.15
N LYS A 187 -23.96 12.06 20.87
CA LYS A 187 -24.39 13.47 20.78
C LYS A 187 -24.10 14.06 19.41
N VAL A 188 -22.93 13.75 18.84
CA VAL A 188 -22.55 14.19 17.50
C VAL A 188 -23.47 13.56 16.46
N ILE A 189 -23.72 12.25 16.54
CA ILE A 189 -24.58 11.53 15.59
C ILE A 189 -26.01 12.09 15.57
N LYS A 190 -26.56 12.49 16.72
CA LYS A 190 -27.89 13.10 16.80
C LYS A 190 -28.03 14.42 16.02
N GLN A 191 -26.91 15.05 15.71
CA GLN A 191 -26.85 16.32 14.94
C GLN A 191 -26.50 16.10 13.47
N PHE A 192 -26.39 14.86 13.02
CA PHE A 192 -26.08 14.56 11.62
C PHE A 192 -27.18 15.09 10.69
N ASP A 193 -26.75 15.74 9.65
CA ASP A 193 -27.55 16.30 8.58
C ASP A 193 -26.90 15.87 7.24
N ASP A 194 -27.65 15.17 6.40
CA ASP A 194 -27.15 14.62 5.13
C ASP A 194 -26.63 15.68 4.16
N ARG A 195 -26.92 16.95 4.45
CA ARG A 195 -26.37 18.10 3.69
C ARG A 195 -24.92 18.42 4.04
N PHE A 196 -24.32 17.76 5.04
CA PHE A 196 -22.92 17.95 5.42
C PHE A 196 -22.12 16.66 5.17
N LEU A 197 -20.85 16.83 4.82
CA LEU A 197 -19.86 15.76 4.81
C LEU A 197 -19.20 15.67 6.20
N TYR A 198 -19.13 14.48 6.75
CA TYR A 198 -18.47 14.19 8.03
C TYR A 198 -17.18 13.44 7.79
N VAL A 199 -16.06 13.97 8.28
CA VAL A 199 -14.74 13.36 8.17
C VAL A 199 -14.25 13.02 9.59
N PHE A 200 -14.17 11.73 9.89
CA PHE A 200 -13.58 11.23 11.13
C PHE A 200 -12.09 11.00 10.90
N VAL A 201 -11.25 11.53 11.78
CA VAL A 201 -9.80 11.52 11.55
C VAL A 201 -9.05 10.36 12.20
N GLY A 202 -9.74 9.32 12.68
CA GLY A 202 -9.14 8.13 13.26
C GLY A 202 -9.22 8.08 14.78
N ASP A 203 -8.47 7.17 15.38
CA ASP A 203 -8.41 6.88 16.81
C ASP A 203 -9.80 6.59 17.42
N TYR A 204 -10.48 5.59 16.81
CA TYR A 204 -11.84 5.22 17.23
C TYR A 204 -11.87 4.48 18.56
N PHE A 205 -10.83 3.70 18.85
CA PHE A 205 -10.80 2.75 19.96
C PHE A 205 -9.72 3.05 20.99
N ASP A 206 -9.62 2.15 21.96
CA ASP A 206 -8.72 2.21 23.10
C ASP A 206 -9.07 3.33 24.09
N ARG A 207 -8.40 3.37 25.23
CA ARG A 207 -8.53 4.34 26.32
C ARG A 207 -9.91 4.40 27.01
N GLY A 208 -11.01 4.52 26.27
CA GLY A 208 -12.37 4.58 26.83
C GLY A 208 -12.93 3.20 27.17
N ASP A 209 -14.14 3.19 27.73
CA ASP A 209 -14.76 2.03 28.37
C ASP A 209 -15.80 1.29 27.50
N SER A 210 -16.17 1.85 26.35
CA SER A 210 -17.27 1.35 25.52
C SER A 210 -16.83 0.93 24.11
N PRO A 211 -15.80 0.05 23.94
CA PRO A 211 -15.25 -0.29 22.62
C PRO A 211 -16.27 -1.00 21.71
N VAL A 212 -17.07 -1.91 22.26
CA VAL A 212 -18.06 -2.70 21.48
C VAL A 212 -19.16 -1.80 20.91
N GLU A 213 -19.69 -0.91 21.75
CA GLU A 213 -20.74 -0.01 21.33
C GLU A 213 -20.22 1.03 20.34
N THR A 214 -19.01 1.55 20.58
CA THR A 214 -18.31 2.44 19.64
C THR A 214 -18.12 1.75 18.31
N PHE A 215 -17.66 0.48 18.29
CA PHE A 215 -17.47 -0.28 17.05
C PHE A 215 -18.76 -0.39 16.23
N ASN A 216 -19.87 -0.77 16.86
CA ASN A 216 -21.14 -0.89 16.16
C ASN A 216 -21.58 0.45 15.54
N LEU A 217 -21.40 1.56 16.25
CA LEU A 217 -21.74 2.89 15.74
C LEU A 217 -20.82 3.34 14.59
N VAL A 218 -19.50 3.23 14.73
CA VAL A 218 -18.59 3.68 13.69
C VAL A 218 -18.62 2.77 12.45
N GLU A 219 -18.89 1.46 12.63
CA GLU A 219 -19.10 0.54 11.52
C GLU A 219 -20.35 0.91 10.72
N GLU A 220 -21.47 1.24 11.39
CA GLU A 220 -22.68 1.73 10.73
C GLU A 220 -22.42 3.05 9.99
N LEU A 221 -21.79 4.02 10.66
CA LEU A 221 -21.43 5.31 10.06
C LEU A 221 -20.53 5.16 8.84
N SER A 222 -19.58 4.23 8.87
CA SER A 222 -18.65 4.00 7.75
C SER A 222 -19.32 3.58 6.44
N ARG A 223 -20.61 3.25 6.48
CA ARG A 223 -21.40 2.85 5.30
C ARG A 223 -22.21 4.00 4.69
N LYS A 224 -22.24 5.18 5.35
CA LYS A 224 -22.95 6.35 4.85
C LYS A 224 -22.14 7.06 3.78
N GLU A 225 -22.81 7.52 2.72
CA GLU A 225 -22.15 8.20 1.60
C GLU A 225 -21.56 9.57 1.98
N ASN A 226 -22.13 10.21 2.99
CA ASN A 226 -21.66 11.49 3.52
C ASN A 226 -20.72 11.36 4.70
N VAL A 227 -20.08 10.18 4.88
CA VAL A 227 -19.12 9.92 5.94
C VAL A 227 -17.81 9.39 5.32
N VAL A 228 -16.69 10.01 5.70
CA VAL A 228 -15.33 9.55 5.39
C VAL A 228 -14.66 9.21 6.71
N MET A 229 -14.06 8.02 6.76
CA MET A 229 -13.33 7.55 7.94
C MET A 229 -11.84 7.40 7.61
N LEU A 230 -11.00 8.02 8.42
CA LEU A 230 -9.55 7.94 8.27
C LEU A 230 -8.94 7.01 9.31
N LEU A 231 -7.72 6.57 9.03
CA LEU A 231 -6.87 5.84 9.98
C LEU A 231 -6.25 6.80 10.97
N GLY A 232 -6.28 6.45 12.25
CA GLY A 232 -5.40 7.00 13.27
C GLY A 232 -4.28 6.03 13.64
N ASN A 233 -3.43 6.41 14.57
CA ASN A 233 -2.34 5.54 15.01
C ASN A 233 -2.84 4.35 15.85
N HIS A 234 -3.99 4.45 16.52
CA HIS A 234 -4.60 3.34 17.25
C HIS A 234 -5.17 2.25 16.35
N GLU A 235 -5.55 2.55 15.10
CA GLU A 235 -5.99 1.54 14.14
C GLU A 235 -4.86 0.62 13.66
N HIS A 236 -3.59 0.93 13.95
CA HIS A 236 -2.49 -0.04 13.79
C HIS A 236 -2.66 -1.25 14.71
N HIS A 237 -3.22 -1.08 15.91
CA HIS A 237 -3.53 -2.21 16.80
C HIS A 237 -4.62 -3.12 16.20
N MET A 238 -5.61 -2.54 15.49
CA MET A 238 -6.62 -3.32 14.77
C MET A 238 -5.99 -4.15 13.66
N ARG A 239 -5.06 -3.59 12.89
CA ARG A 239 -4.29 -4.33 11.89
C ARG A 239 -3.51 -5.48 12.54
N ASP A 240 -2.78 -5.22 13.63
CA ASP A 240 -1.98 -6.23 14.31
C ASP A 240 -2.87 -7.36 14.85
N TYR A 241 -4.06 -7.03 15.35
CA TYR A 241 -5.08 -8.01 15.72
C TYR A 241 -5.50 -8.88 14.53
N LEU A 242 -5.81 -8.26 13.39
CA LEU A 242 -6.22 -8.97 12.15
C LEU A 242 -5.08 -9.80 11.53
N LEU A 243 -3.82 -9.46 11.82
CA LEU A 243 -2.64 -10.23 11.43
C LEU A 243 -2.36 -11.43 12.37
N GLY A 244 -3.09 -11.55 13.47
CA GLY A 244 -2.83 -12.53 14.51
C GLY A 244 -1.63 -12.18 15.41
N GLU A 245 -1.16 -10.93 15.36
CA GLU A 245 0.00 -10.42 16.09
C GLU A 245 -0.43 -9.79 17.43
N PHE A 246 -1.26 -10.49 18.20
CA PHE A 246 -1.86 -9.96 19.43
C PHE A 246 -0.82 -9.48 20.47
N ASP A 247 0.34 -10.13 20.50
CA ASP A 247 1.42 -9.75 21.45
C ASP A 247 2.11 -8.44 21.07
N SER A 248 2.02 -8.00 19.82
CA SER A 248 2.51 -6.69 19.35
C SER A 248 1.64 -5.54 19.87
N ILE A 249 0.36 -5.82 20.21
CA ILE A 249 -0.57 -4.81 20.70
C ILE A 249 -0.19 -4.38 22.11
N PRO A 250 -0.05 -3.07 22.39
CA PRO A 250 0.21 -2.56 23.74
C PRO A 250 -0.81 -3.06 24.76
N ARG A 251 -0.38 -3.37 25.97
CA ARG A 251 -1.24 -3.97 27.01
C ARG A 251 -2.54 -3.17 27.25
N GLN A 252 -2.46 -1.83 27.26
CA GLN A 252 -3.60 -0.93 27.44
C GLN A 252 -4.64 -1.02 26.30
N ALA A 253 -4.21 -1.37 25.09
CA ALA A 253 -5.10 -1.50 23.92
C ALA A 253 -5.72 -2.92 23.78
N ARG A 254 -5.11 -3.94 24.38
CA ARG A 254 -5.59 -5.34 24.28
C ARG A 254 -7.01 -5.53 24.80
N GLY A 255 -7.45 -4.68 25.73
CA GLY A 255 -8.81 -4.71 26.30
C GLY A 255 -9.90 -4.55 25.24
N THR A 256 -9.68 -3.69 24.26
CA THR A 256 -10.57 -3.47 23.11
C THR A 256 -10.85 -4.77 22.35
N TYR A 257 -9.82 -5.50 21.96
CA TYR A 257 -9.96 -6.71 21.12
C TYR A 257 -10.45 -7.91 21.91
N LYS A 258 -10.17 -7.97 23.23
CA LYS A 258 -10.80 -8.94 24.12
C LYS A 258 -12.31 -8.71 24.21
N ALA A 259 -12.73 -7.46 24.41
CA ALA A 259 -14.14 -7.10 24.43
C ALA A 259 -14.85 -7.41 23.11
N PHE A 260 -14.20 -7.18 21.95
CA PHE A 260 -14.75 -7.56 20.66
C PHE A 260 -14.99 -9.06 20.55
N LYS A 261 -14.02 -9.88 20.98
CA LYS A 261 -14.13 -11.34 20.98
C LYS A 261 -15.25 -11.83 21.92
N GLU A 262 -15.32 -11.29 23.13
CA GLU A 262 -16.35 -11.63 24.12
C GLU A 262 -17.75 -11.24 23.65
N ALA A 263 -17.89 -10.12 22.92
CA ALA A 263 -19.15 -9.67 22.33
C ALA A 263 -19.50 -10.38 21.02
N GLY A 264 -18.67 -11.34 20.54
CA GLY A 264 -18.92 -12.07 19.30
C GLY A 264 -18.75 -11.25 18.02
N ILE A 265 -17.99 -10.14 18.05
CA ILE A 265 -17.64 -9.39 16.85
C ILE A 265 -16.63 -10.21 16.05
N SER A 266 -17.02 -10.63 14.84
CA SER A 266 -16.19 -11.46 14.00
C SER A 266 -15.01 -10.67 13.38
N GLU A 267 -13.89 -11.35 13.16
CA GLU A 267 -12.74 -10.76 12.46
C GLU A 267 -13.10 -10.25 11.07
N SER A 268 -14.04 -10.89 10.38
CA SER A 268 -14.54 -10.43 9.07
C SER A 268 -15.24 -9.08 9.15
N ARG A 269 -16.00 -8.79 10.22
CA ARG A 269 -16.60 -7.47 10.45
C ARG A 269 -15.53 -6.42 10.74
N ILE A 270 -14.55 -6.77 11.59
CA ILE A 270 -13.44 -5.87 11.93
C ILE A 270 -12.64 -5.55 10.67
N ARG A 271 -12.33 -6.55 9.84
CA ARG A 271 -11.65 -6.37 8.55
C ARG A 271 -12.45 -5.49 7.60
N ALA A 272 -13.73 -5.76 7.43
CA ALA A 272 -14.59 -4.97 6.55
C ALA A 272 -14.71 -3.49 6.99
N PHE A 273 -14.63 -3.20 8.27
CA PHE A 273 -14.52 -1.83 8.78
C PHE A 273 -13.13 -1.24 8.46
N TYR A 274 -12.04 -1.96 8.81
CA TYR A 274 -10.67 -1.52 8.58
C TYR A 274 -10.39 -1.22 7.09
N ASP A 275 -10.94 -2.01 6.19
CA ASP A 275 -10.77 -1.85 4.74
C ASP A 275 -11.43 -0.58 4.17
N ARG A 276 -12.40 0.02 4.90
CA ARG A 276 -13.01 1.30 4.54
C ARG A 276 -12.20 2.51 5.00
N LEU A 277 -11.24 2.33 5.92
CA LEU A 277 -10.45 3.42 6.46
C LEU A 277 -9.44 3.91 5.42
N ARG A 278 -9.36 5.22 5.25
CA ARG A 278 -8.43 5.88 4.34
C ARG A 278 -7.25 6.46 5.11
N ASP A 279 -6.08 6.53 4.48
CA ASP A 279 -4.90 7.17 5.10
C ASP A 279 -5.06 8.69 5.18
N TYR A 280 -5.75 9.28 4.21
CA TYR A 280 -6.05 10.70 4.11
C TYR A 280 -7.31 10.94 3.27
N TYR A 281 -7.82 12.17 3.33
CA TYR A 281 -8.85 12.66 2.44
C TYR A 281 -8.52 14.05 1.94
N ALA A 282 -8.56 14.25 0.63
CA ALA A 282 -8.32 15.55 0.00
C ALA A 282 -9.57 16.01 -0.75
N PHE A 283 -9.97 17.25 -0.52
CA PHE A 283 -11.16 17.82 -1.13
C PHE A 283 -11.01 19.30 -1.41
N LYS A 284 -11.89 19.82 -2.26
CA LYS A 284 -12.00 21.24 -2.56
C LYS A 284 -13.40 21.74 -2.26
N VAL A 285 -13.50 22.79 -1.46
CA VAL A 285 -14.75 23.46 -1.11
C VAL A 285 -14.50 24.97 -1.02
N PHE A 286 -15.45 25.79 -1.45
CA PHE A 286 -15.34 27.24 -1.50
C PHE A 286 -14.08 27.77 -2.20
N GLY A 287 -13.63 27.05 -3.24
CA GLY A 287 -12.44 27.42 -4.02
C GLY A 287 -11.10 27.04 -3.38
N GLN A 288 -11.09 26.53 -2.14
CA GLN A 288 -9.88 26.13 -1.42
C GLN A 288 -9.73 24.62 -1.37
N LYS A 289 -8.46 24.14 -1.45
CA LYS A 289 -8.10 22.72 -1.28
C LYS A 289 -7.78 22.45 0.18
N TYR A 290 -8.21 21.30 0.64
CA TYR A 290 -7.95 20.77 1.98
C TYR A 290 -7.36 19.37 1.87
N PHE A 291 -6.43 19.06 2.76
CA PHE A 291 -5.87 17.73 2.94
C PHE A 291 -6.00 17.37 4.41
N VAL A 292 -6.70 16.28 4.69
CA VAL A 292 -6.99 15.81 6.05
C VAL A 292 -6.37 14.45 6.27
N CYS A 293 -5.57 14.31 7.31
CA CYS A 293 -5.05 13.05 7.84
C CYS A 293 -4.99 13.16 9.36
N HIS A 294 -4.77 12.06 10.06
CA HIS A 294 -4.82 12.03 11.52
C HIS A 294 -3.76 12.95 12.16
N ALA A 295 -2.48 12.75 11.82
CA ALA A 295 -1.39 13.50 12.44
C ALA A 295 -1.11 14.87 11.82
N GLY A 296 -1.71 15.20 10.68
CA GLY A 296 -1.45 16.42 9.93
C GLY A 296 -0.12 16.39 9.14
N VAL A 297 -0.01 17.32 8.20
CA VAL A 297 1.18 17.54 7.38
C VAL A 297 1.40 19.05 7.20
N PRO A 298 2.65 19.54 7.00
CA PRO A 298 2.94 20.97 6.95
C PRO A 298 2.44 21.65 5.67
N PHE A 299 2.13 20.90 4.62
CA PHE A 299 1.62 21.39 3.33
C PHE A 299 0.79 20.34 2.63
N ILE A 300 0.02 20.72 1.63
CA ILE A 300 -0.74 19.77 0.79
C ILE A 300 0.24 19.09 -0.17
N PRO A 301 0.47 17.76 -0.04
CA PRO A 301 1.43 17.06 -0.87
C PRO A 301 0.91 16.85 -2.29
N GLU A 302 1.76 17.04 -3.30
CA GLU A 302 1.40 16.74 -4.70
C GLU A 302 1.30 15.23 -4.96
N ARG A 303 2.11 14.43 -4.28
CA ARG A 303 2.21 12.97 -4.42
C ARG A 303 1.93 12.28 -3.09
N ALA A 304 0.71 12.42 -2.58
CA ALA A 304 0.33 11.92 -1.25
C ALA A 304 0.47 10.39 -1.11
N LYS A 305 0.39 9.63 -2.20
CA LYS A 305 0.60 8.18 -2.18
C LYS A 305 2.01 7.76 -1.77
N LEU A 306 2.99 8.65 -1.93
CA LEU A 306 4.38 8.39 -1.52
C LEU A 306 4.63 8.62 -0.02
N ILE A 307 3.65 9.16 0.71
CA ILE A 307 3.73 9.33 2.16
C ILE A 307 3.20 8.07 2.83
N SER A 308 3.98 7.48 3.73
CA SER A 308 3.56 6.26 4.41
C SER A 308 2.37 6.49 5.35
N THR A 309 1.57 5.45 5.55
CA THR A 309 0.49 5.47 6.55
C THR A 309 1.03 5.84 7.92
N ARG A 310 2.23 5.34 8.29
CA ARG A 310 2.88 5.68 9.55
C ARG A 310 3.08 7.19 9.72
N GLN A 311 3.54 7.89 8.68
CA GLN A 311 3.72 9.35 8.73
C GLN A 311 2.39 10.10 8.82
N LEU A 312 1.37 9.65 8.09
CA LEU A 312 0.03 10.27 8.09
C LEU A 312 -0.74 10.05 9.40
N THR A 313 -0.37 9.03 10.19
CA THR A 313 -1.03 8.72 11.47
C THR A 313 -0.18 9.04 12.70
N GLY A 314 1.14 9.08 12.59
CA GLY A 314 2.05 9.32 13.72
C GLY A 314 2.77 10.67 13.70
N GLY A 315 2.64 11.43 12.64
CA GLY A 315 3.34 12.69 12.40
C GLY A 315 4.70 12.51 11.70
N LEU A 316 5.24 13.64 11.27
CA LEU A 316 6.53 13.74 10.54
C LEU A 316 7.70 13.85 11.52
#